data_e3938f4356c2d5e444830b27416bd0b0
#
_entry.id   e3938f4356c2d5e444830b27416bd0b0
#
_cell.length_a   1.000
_cell.length_b   1.000
_cell.length_c   1.000
_cell.angle_alpha   90.00
_cell.angle_beta   90.00
_cell.angle_gamma   90.00
#
_symmetry.space_group_name_H-M   'P 1'
#
loop_
_entity.id
_entity.type
_entity.pdbx_description
1 polymer ?
#
loop_
_entity_poly.entity_id
_entity_poly.type
_entity_poly.pdbx_seq_one_letter_code
_entity_poly.pdbx_strand_id
1 'polypeptide(L)'
;MRQRLARRFAIIGAKNNFNVSINNENIVVSDRNYLSKAQCVWMFLPKEGSDEFKEDLKSQTKTEKIKLIKELPSAITIGEVPYHITGWIATCSEPKELDDDENLNRIVIMVRGKMAKEDIFSEIGTTALYSKYVYGELSADFLDLDNEADITTSSRQDFFEDDERYIALKEFIKKALTSVRNDWEETRSTSGVDEACKYVVVSDWYNELKGDDKKSAKKLFGKINQLTVEKDEKKELFKHGVLAFESFKLKNELSQLEKISAENIAAFIEVAGRLDNIEATMYYQIVQERLAVIKKMQDVVSDGSLEKVIQDHLSKNLWLLDPSWDRSTELPVVEQAFKTQFKTINAGLSKEELDARLDIRYKKASNKHLIIELKKGDRTVKSQEITAQVYKYFSATKKIMATLDQPEPFEIIVLLGRHLDGENYDEDVYQATKNALKAYHCRIMYYDELLKNAQNLYSDFLEQNKNLSTLSNIINELELD
;
A
#
# COMPACT_ATOMS: atom_id res chain seq x y z
N MET A 1 46.58 -12.29 -1.53
CA MET A 1 47.33 -13.50 -1.06
C MET A 1 47.36 -13.62 0.46
N ARG A 2 47.71 -12.55 1.26
CA ARG A 2 47.74 -12.56 2.74
C ARG A 2 46.39 -13.03 3.32
N GLN A 3 45.29 -12.41 2.92
CA GLN A 3 43.96 -12.74 3.40
C GLN A 3 43.60 -14.20 3.13
N ARG A 4 43.88 -14.74 1.94
CA ARG A 4 43.63 -16.14 1.59
C ARG A 4 44.35 -17.10 2.50
N LEU A 5 45.62 -16.83 2.82
CA LEU A 5 46.36 -17.66 3.75
C LEU A 5 45.85 -17.52 5.19
N ALA A 6 45.56 -16.30 5.64
CA ALA A 6 44.98 -16.06 6.96
C ALA A 6 43.67 -16.82 7.17
N ARG A 7 42.84 -16.96 6.11
CA ARG A 7 41.56 -17.66 6.14
C ARG A 7 41.70 -19.18 6.14
N ARG A 8 42.79 -19.74 5.64
CA ARG A 8 43.02 -21.18 5.61
C ARG A 8 43.48 -21.80 6.95
N PHE A 9 43.96 -20.98 7.85
CA PHE A 9 44.50 -21.45 9.13
C PHE A 9 43.93 -20.62 10.28
N ALA A 10 43.01 -21.16 11.03
CA ALA A 10 42.46 -20.48 12.21
C ALA A 10 43.49 -20.32 13.34
N ILE A 11 44.50 -21.16 13.34
CA ILE A 11 45.57 -21.19 14.36
C ILE A 11 46.72 -20.21 14.10
N ILE A 12 46.66 -19.36 13.08
CA ILE A 12 47.70 -18.35 12.84
C ILE A 12 47.77 -17.39 14.03
N GLY A 13 48.96 -17.19 14.55
CA GLY A 13 49.30 -16.22 15.57
C GLY A 13 50.17 -16.74 16.69
N ALA A 14 50.69 -15.81 17.48
CA ALA A 14 51.62 -16.09 18.55
C ALA A 14 51.07 -17.02 19.64
N LYS A 15 49.79 -17.01 19.91
CA LYS A 15 49.12 -17.89 20.90
C LYS A 15 49.30 -19.36 20.62
N ASN A 16 49.38 -19.75 19.34
CA ASN A 16 49.46 -21.15 18.91
C ASN A 16 50.86 -21.54 18.45
N ASN A 17 51.86 -20.67 18.61
CA ASN A 17 53.21 -20.85 18.05
C ASN A 17 53.23 -21.20 16.56
N PHE A 18 52.18 -20.80 15.82
CA PHE A 18 52.06 -21.05 14.38
C PHE A 18 52.10 -19.73 13.62
N ASN A 19 53.26 -19.41 13.09
CA ASN A 19 53.49 -18.19 12.37
C ASN A 19 53.67 -18.47 10.87
N VAL A 20 52.96 -17.68 10.07
CA VAL A 20 53.04 -17.70 8.60
C VAL A 20 53.50 -16.31 8.17
N SER A 21 54.53 -16.22 7.35
CA SER A 21 55.04 -14.95 6.83
C SER A 21 55.11 -14.95 5.31
N ILE A 22 54.86 -13.81 4.70
CA ILE A 22 55.02 -13.53 3.28
C ILE A 22 55.97 -12.35 3.14
N ASN A 23 57.06 -12.53 2.40
CA ASN A 23 58.06 -11.48 2.22
C ASN A 23 58.57 -10.87 3.54
N ASN A 24 58.83 -11.71 4.54
CA ASN A 24 59.25 -11.35 5.89
C ASN A 24 58.23 -10.58 6.74
N GLU A 25 57.00 -10.47 6.31
CA GLU A 25 55.90 -9.91 7.10
C GLU A 25 54.99 -11.03 7.63
N ASN A 26 54.75 -11.06 8.92
CA ASN A 26 53.88 -12.03 9.54
C ASN A 26 52.41 -11.79 9.13
N ILE A 27 51.67 -12.87 8.86
CA ILE A 27 50.26 -12.86 8.74
C ILE A 27 49.67 -12.88 10.15
N VAL A 28 48.73 -11.98 10.39
CA VAL A 28 48.03 -11.83 11.68
C VAL A 28 46.54 -12.15 11.57
N VAL A 29 45.89 -12.40 12.70
CA VAL A 29 44.43 -12.75 12.74
C VAL A 29 43.58 -11.67 12.09
N SER A 30 43.95 -10.40 12.26
CA SER A 30 43.24 -9.27 11.63
C SER A 30 43.27 -9.27 10.10
N ASP A 31 44.26 -9.97 9.49
CA ASP A 31 44.28 -10.15 8.02
C ASP A 31 43.11 -11.00 7.48
N ARG A 32 42.39 -11.72 8.35
CA ARG A 32 41.18 -12.50 7.96
C ARG A 32 40.03 -11.60 7.52
N ASN A 33 39.89 -10.44 8.14
CA ASN A 33 38.95 -9.36 7.79
C ASN A 33 37.49 -9.77 7.54
N TYR A 34 37.04 -10.87 8.13
CA TYR A 34 35.66 -11.36 7.96
C TYR A 34 34.65 -10.52 8.74
N LEU A 35 34.91 -10.39 10.06
CA LEU A 35 33.94 -9.82 11.00
C LEU A 35 33.79 -8.31 10.89
N SER A 36 34.73 -7.62 10.23
CA SER A 36 34.57 -6.19 9.93
C SER A 36 33.41 -5.84 9.00
N LYS A 37 32.85 -6.85 8.30
CA LYS A 37 31.73 -6.73 7.40
C LYS A 37 30.38 -7.11 8.09
N ALA A 38 30.46 -7.64 9.32
CA ALA A 38 29.30 -8.16 10.03
C ALA A 38 28.31 -7.07 10.44
N GLN A 39 27.03 -7.36 10.26
CA GLN A 39 25.90 -6.62 10.81
C GLN A 39 25.21 -7.40 11.94
N CYS A 40 25.06 -8.71 11.79
CA CYS A 40 24.60 -9.61 12.83
C CYS A 40 25.60 -10.76 12.98
N VAL A 41 25.81 -11.22 14.20
CA VAL A 41 26.74 -12.31 14.52
C VAL A 41 26.07 -13.30 15.47
N TRP A 42 26.11 -14.57 15.12
CA TRP A 42 25.70 -15.69 15.96
C TRP A 42 26.92 -16.51 16.32
N MET A 43 27.17 -16.67 17.63
CA MET A 43 28.35 -17.30 18.17
C MET A 43 28.02 -18.70 18.68
N PHE A 44 28.91 -19.62 18.40
CA PHE A 44 28.93 -20.99 18.94
C PHE A 44 30.14 -21.08 19.86
N LEU A 45 29.86 -21.06 21.16
CA LEU A 45 30.93 -20.88 22.15
C LEU A 45 31.60 -22.20 22.51
N PRO A 46 32.93 -22.18 22.76
CA PRO A 46 33.63 -23.31 23.33
C PRO A 46 33.18 -23.55 24.78
N LYS A 47 33.41 -24.79 25.28
CA LYS A 47 33.13 -25.12 26.70
C LYS A 47 34.02 -24.32 27.67
N GLU A 48 35.28 -24.13 27.29
CA GLU A 48 36.25 -23.42 28.07
C GLU A 48 36.72 -22.17 27.30
N GLY A 49 37.02 -21.09 27.98
CA GLY A 49 37.47 -19.84 27.35
C GLY A 49 36.39 -19.09 26.60
N SER A 50 35.12 -19.28 26.92
CA SER A 50 33.98 -18.67 26.20
C SER A 50 34.01 -17.15 26.25
N ASP A 51 34.45 -16.53 27.36
CA ASP A 51 34.48 -15.07 27.48
C ASP A 51 35.65 -14.47 26.65
N GLU A 52 36.82 -15.11 26.64
CA GLU A 52 37.93 -14.72 25.78
C GLU A 52 37.58 -14.81 24.30
N PHE A 53 36.86 -15.89 23.90
CA PHE A 53 36.36 -16.07 22.55
C PHE A 53 35.36 -14.96 22.14
N LYS A 54 34.45 -14.59 23.03
CA LYS A 54 33.50 -13.48 22.79
C LYS A 54 34.19 -12.15 22.61
N GLU A 55 35.17 -11.85 23.47
CA GLU A 55 35.95 -10.60 23.39
C GLU A 55 36.76 -10.53 22.10
N ASP A 56 37.42 -11.63 21.73
CA ASP A 56 38.18 -11.70 20.48
C ASP A 56 37.27 -11.48 19.25
N LEU A 57 36.15 -12.13 19.17
CA LEU A 57 35.14 -11.91 18.10
C LEU A 57 34.64 -10.47 18.05
N LYS A 58 34.30 -9.90 19.21
CA LYS A 58 33.85 -8.50 19.30
C LYS A 58 34.94 -7.52 18.84
N SER A 59 36.19 -7.76 19.19
CA SER A 59 37.31 -6.90 18.80
C SER A 59 37.49 -6.82 17.29
N GLN A 60 37.11 -7.87 16.56
CA GLN A 60 37.20 -7.95 15.10
C GLN A 60 36.00 -7.34 14.37
N THR A 61 34.94 -7.01 15.11
CA THR A 61 33.71 -6.39 14.54
C THR A 61 33.82 -4.87 14.56
N LYS A 62 33.08 -4.20 13.65
CA LYS A 62 32.88 -2.74 13.70
C LYS A 62 31.64 -2.44 14.50
N THR A 63 31.80 -1.97 15.74
CA THR A 63 30.72 -1.74 16.69
C THR A 63 29.54 -0.91 16.11
N GLU A 64 29.88 0.08 15.31
CA GLU A 64 28.89 0.95 14.63
C GLU A 64 27.99 0.24 13.60
N LYS A 65 28.46 -0.89 13.03
CA LYS A 65 27.70 -1.69 12.06
C LYS A 65 26.85 -2.78 12.72
N ILE A 66 27.20 -3.19 13.93
CA ILE A 66 26.57 -4.34 14.59
C ILE A 66 25.18 -3.99 15.09
N LYS A 67 24.20 -4.79 14.67
CA LYS A 67 22.82 -4.71 15.13
C LYS A 67 22.41 -5.85 16.06
N LEU A 68 23.05 -7.00 15.93
CA LEU A 68 22.77 -8.18 16.74
C LEU A 68 24.05 -8.97 17.02
N ILE A 69 24.25 -9.33 18.27
CA ILE A 69 25.17 -10.40 18.68
C ILE A 69 24.41 -11.37 19.56
N LYS A 70 24.36 -12.64 19.16
CA LYS A 70 23.61 -13.68 19.87
C LYS A 70 24.40 -14.98 19.98
N GLU A 71 24.21 -15.68 21.07
CA GLU A 71 24.76 -17.03 21.30
C GLU A 71 23.76 -18.07 20.82
N LEU A 72 24.23 -19.09 20.14
CA LEU A 72 23.46 -20.26 19.74
C LEU A 72 24.01 -21.52 20.41
N PRO A 73 23.20 -22.57 20.61
CA PRO A 73 23.65 -23.85 21.13
C PRO A 73 24.78 -24.41 20.27
N SER A 74 25.87 -24.80 20.93
CA SER A 74 27.08 -25.35 20.29
C SER A 74 27.20 -26.87 20.40
N ALA A 75 26.32 -27.52 21.16
CA ALA A 75 26.33 -28.96 21.38
C ALA A 75 25.70 -29.74 20.22
N ILE A 76 26.34 -30.83 19.80
CA ILE A 76 25.85 -31.79 18.84
C ILE A 76 26.02 -33.19 19.41
N THR A 77 25.06 -34.09 19.23
CA THR A 77 25.13 -35.47 19.70
C THR A 77 25.13 -36.39 18.50
N ILE A 78 26.10 -37.31 18.47
CA ILE A 78 26.25 -38.33 17.44
C ILE A 78 26.26 -39.71 18.16
N GLY A 79 25.25 -40.50 17.89
CA GLY A 79 24.95 -41.65 18.73
C GLY A 79 24.65 -41.21 20.18
N GLU A 80 25.47 -41.68 21.15
CA GLU A 80 25.37 -41.26 22.56
C GLU A 80 26.47 -40.27 22.98
N VAL A 81 27.34 -39.87 22.06
CA VAL A 81 28.51 -39.04 22.37
C VAL A 81 28.22 -37.55 22.08
N PRO A 82 28.39 -36.66 23.06
CA PRO A 82 28.22 -35.22 22.86
C PRO A 82 29.52 -34.59 22.34
N TYR A 83 29.44 -33.90 21.23
CA TYR A 83 30.52 -33.07 20.66
C TYR A 83 30.14 -31.58 20.69
N HIS A 84 31.10 -30.71 20.38
CA HIS A 84 30.88 -29.28 20.31
C HIS A 84 31.38 -28.71 18.99
N ILE A 85 30.61 -27.79 18.46
CA ILE A 85 30.98 -26.95 17.34
C ILE A 85 31.26 -25.56 17.89
N THR A 86 32.36 -24.97 17.50
CA THR A 86 32.70 -23.60 17.87
C THR A 86 32.82 -22.73 16.65
N GLY A 87 32.73 -21.40 16.81
CA GLY A 87 32.86 -20.49 15.69
C GLY A 87 31.72 -19.47 15.65
N TRP A 88 31.43 -19.05 14.45
CA TRP A 88 30.42 -18.01 14.25
C TRP A 88 29.77 -18.11 12.85
N ILE A 89 28.53 -17.63 12.76
CA ILE A 89 27.83 -17.30 11.51
C ILE A 89 27.50 -15.82 11.59
N ALA A 90 27.66 -15.08 10.49
CA ALA A 90 27.35 -13.67 10.42
C ALA A 90 26.55 -13.33 9.17
N THR A 91 25.91 -12.16 9.18
CA THR A 91 25.35 -11.54 7.99
C THR A 91 25.91 -10.14 7.80
N CYS A 92 26.10 -9.75 6.54
CA CYS A 92 26.52 -8.39 6.16
C CYS A 92 25.31 -7.46 5.97
N SER A 93 25.56 -6.18 5.76
CA SER A 93 24.52 -5.19 5.46
C SER A 93 24.02 -5.32 4.02
N GLU A 94 24.93 -5.52 3.07
CA GLU A 94 24.66 -5.63 1.65
C GLU A 94 25.45 -6.80 1.03
N PRO A 95 24.86 -7.60 0.11
CA PRO A 95 25.54 -8.75 -0.49
C PRO A 95 26.89 -8.40 -1.14
N LYS A 96 26.99 -7.22 -1.78
CA LYS A 96 28.22 -6.75 -2.43
C LYS A 96 29.41 -6.63 -1.47
N GLU A 97 29.18 -6.51 -0.16
CA GLU A 97 30.27 -6.50 0.83
C GLU A 97 31.02 -7.85 0.91
N LEU A 98 30.36 -8.94 0.47
CA LEU A 98 30.93 -10.29 0.43
C LEU A 98 31.61 -10.61 -0.92
N ASP A 99 31.39 -9.79 -1.93
CA ASP A 99 31.97 -9.93 -3.25
C ASP A 99 33.26 -9.08 -3.32
N ASP A 100 34.35 -9.67 -2.83
CA ASP A 100 35.67 -9.08 -2.78
C ASP A 100 36.60 -9.87 -3.73
N ASP A 101 37.93 -9.87 -3.51
CA ASP A 101 38.90 -10.71 -4.23
C ASP A 101 38.54 -12.22 -4.22
N GLU A 102 37.69 -12.62 -3.26
CA GLU A 102 37.07 -13.94 -3.15
C GLU A 102 35.61 -13.78 -2.78
N ASN A 103 34.75 -14.65 -3.30
CA ASN A 103 33.37 -14.76 -2.81
C ASN A 103 33.36 -15.25 -1.36
N LEU A 104 32.99 -14.38 -0.42
CA LEU A 104 32.89 -14.70 1.01
C LEU A 104 31.52 -15.22 1.43
N ASN A 105 30.54 -15.26 0.54
CA ASN A 105 29.21 -15.80 0.81
C ASN A 105 29.25 -17.32 0.92
N ARG A 106 29.88 -17.82 1.98
CA ARG A 106 30.10 -19.23 2.26
C ARG A 106 30.25 -19.50 3.76
N ILE A 107 30.03 -20.73 4.19
CA ILE A 107 30.32 -21.20 5.54
C ILE A 107 31.48 -22.20 5.46
N VAL A 108 32.59 -21.82 6.05
CA VAL A 108 33.82 -22.60 6.07
C VAL A 108 33.82 -23.54 7.25
N ILE A 109 34.23 -24.80 7.04
CA ILE A 109 34.44 -25.76 8.12
C ILE A 109 35.93 -25.90 8.38
N MET A 110 36.29 -25.65 9.62
CA MET A 110 37.66 -25.83 10.16
C MET A 110 37.70 -27.12 10.95
N VAL A 111 38.80 -27.86 10.81
CA VAL A 111 39.09 -29.05 11.59
C VAL A 111 40.52 -28.95 12.08
N ARG A 112 40.76 -29.02 13.38
CA ARG A 112 42.04 -28.84 14.03
C ARG A 112 42.80 -27.58 13.56
N GLY A 113 42.00 -26.50 13.39
CA GLY A 113 42.52 -25.19 13.00
C GLY A 113 42.91 -25.04 11.53
N LYS A 114 42.61 -26.02 10.68
CA LYS A 114 42.80 -25.96 9.22
C LYS A 114 41.47 -25.97 8.52
N MET A 115 41.39 -25.28 7.39
CA MET A 115 40.20 -25.34 6.51
C MET A 115 40.09 -26.76 5.91
N ALA A 116 39.06 -27.47 6.27
CA ALA A 116 38.74 -28.81 5.77
C ALA A 116 37.70 -28.78 4.67
N LYS A 117 36.76 -27.84 4.74
CA LYS A 117 35.75 -27.60 3.69
C LYS A 117 35.59 -26.10 3.45
N GLU A 118 35.69 -25.69 2.20
CA GLU A 118 35.65 -24.28 1.84
C GLU A 118 34.24 -23.70 1.88
N ASP A 119 33.23 -24.50 1.50
CA ASP A 119 31.84 -24.08 1.53
C ASP A 119 30.90 -25.28 1.75
N ILE A 120 30.32 -25.34 2.95
CA ILE A 120 29.25 -26.29 3.26
C ILE A 120 27.87 -25.71 2.97
N PHE A 121 27.77 -24.39 2.84
CA PHE A 121 26.50 -23.71 2.66
C PHE A 121 25.84 -24.04 1.32
N SER A 122 26.64 -24.19 0.26
CA SER A 122 26.16 -24.63 -1.07
C SER A 122 25.51 -26.00 -1.05
N GLU A 123 25.92 -26.91 -0.16
CA GLU A 123 25.34 -28.26 -0.06
C GLU A 123 24.02 -28.30 0.73
N ILE A 124 23.82 -27.33 1.61
CA ILE A 124 22.64 -27.25 2.45
C ILE A 124 21.40 -26.81 1.64
N GLY A 125 21.62 -26.13 0.51
CA GLY A 125 20.59 -25.82 -0.48
C GLY A 125 19.51 -24.87 0.04
N THR A 126 19.87 -23.61 0.36
CA THR A 126 18.87 -22.60 0.68
C THR A 126 18.80 -21.55 -0.43
N THR A 127 17.59 -21.28 -0.93
CA THR A 127 17.31 -20.29 -1.98
C THR A 127 16.71 -19.01 -1.43
N ALA A 128 16.54 -18.90 -0.11
CA ALA A 128 15.95 -17.71 0.52
C ALA A 128 16.86 -16.50 0.39
N LEU A 129 16.27 -15.30 0.28
CA LEU A 129 16.99 -14.04 0.08
C LEU A 129 18.12 -13.81 1.10
N TYR A 130 17.90 -14.19 2.37
CA TYR A 130 18.91 -14.03 3.42
C TYR A 130 20.22 -14.77 3.12
N SER A 131 20.17 -15.85 2.31
CA SER A 131 21.35 -16.65 1.97
C SER A 131 22.46 -15.84 1.31
N LYS A 132 22.11 -14.80 0.55
CA LYS A 132 23.07 -13.90 -0.10
C LYS A 132 23.86 -13.03 0.89
N TYR A 133 23.42 -12.94 2.14
CA TYR A 133 24.04 -12.12 3.18
C TYR A 133 24.87 -12.93 4.16
N VAL A 134 24.72 -14.28 4.16
CA VAL A 134 25.28 -15.18 5.17
C VAL A 134 26.72 -15.56 4.82
N TYR A 135 27.54 -15.58 5.85
CA TYR A 135 28.89 -16.16 5.80
C TYR A 135 29.31 -16.60 7.20
N GLY A 136 30.30 -17.49 7.28
CA GLY A 136 30.67 -17.98 8.59
C GLY A 136 31.89 -18.87 8.59
N GLU A 137 32.30 -19.21 9.80
CA GLU A 137 33.39 -20.13 10.08
C GLU A 137 33.05 -20.97 11.32
N LEU A 138 32.98 -22.29 11.13
CA LEU A 138 32.65 -23.23 12.18
C LEU A 138 33.83 -24.24 12.33
N SER A 139 34.23 -24.53 13.55
CA SER A 139 35.21 -25.55 13.89
C SER A 139 34.52 -26.79 14.38
N ALA A 140 34.78 -27.92 13.74
CA ALA A 140 34.17 -29.23 13.98
C ALA A 140 35.28 -30.29 14.09
N ASP A 141 36.08 -30.24 15.13
CA ASP A 141 37.27 -31.10 15.30
C ASP A 141 36.91 -32.59 15.46
N PHE A 142 35.65 -32.90 15.79
CA PHE A 142 35.14 -34.26 15.87
C PHE A 142 35.06 -34.99 14.49
N LEU A 143 35.25 -34.27 13.39
CA LEU A 143 35.35 -34.87 12.06
C LEU A 143 36.69 -35.56 11.80
N ASP A 144 37.72 -35.28 12.61
CA ASP A 144 39.06 -35.85 12.49
C ASP A 144 39.56 -36.24 13.89
N LEU A 145 39.13 -37.39 14.41
CA LEU A 145 39.53 -37.95 15.70
C LEU A 145 40.59 -38.99 15.51
N ASP A 146 41.63 -38.99 16.36
CA ASP A 146 42.79 -39.86 16.24
C ASP A 146 42.49 -41.34 16.32
N ASN A 147 41.35 -41.68 16.95
CA ASN A 147 40.97 -43.08 17.19
C ASN A 147 39.82 -43.55 16.27
N GLU A 148 39.44 -42.76 15.29
CA GLU A 148 38.34 -43.08 14.36
C GLU A 148 38.84 -43.11 12.91
N ALA A 149 38.01 -43.66 12.03
CA ALA A 149 38.34 -43.72 10.60
C ALA A 149 38.38 -42.27 10.01
N ASP A 150 39.38 -42.04 9.17
CA ASP A 150 39.44 -40.80 8.37
C ASP A 150 38.27 -40.73 7.41
N ILE A 151 37.47 -39.69 7.54
CA ILE A 151 36.26 -39.45 6.71
C ILE A 151 36.53 -38.46 5.57
N THR A 152 37.76 -38.05 5.39
CA THR A 152 38.14 -37.15 4.29
C THR A 152 38.27 -37.94 2.97
N THR A 153 37.86 -37.28 1.88
CA THR A 153 38.08 -37.81 0.53
C THR A 153 39.59 -37.84 0.21
N SER A 154 39.99 -38.61 -0.80
CA SER A 154 41.40 -38.73 -1.22
C SER A 154 42.08 -37.38 -1.53
N SER A 155 41.33 -36.39 -1.92
CA SER A 155 41.81 -35.02 -2.14
C SER A 155 41.96 -34.19 -0.84
N ARG A 156 41.46 -34.70 0.29
CA ARG A 156 41.37 -34.00 1.58
C ARG A 156 40.69 -32.63 1.51
N GLN A 157 39.79 -32.46 0.54
CA GLN A 157 39.06 -31.19 0.34
C GLN A 157 37.55 -31.40 0.60
N ASP A 158 37.13 -32.63 0.91
CA ASP A 158 35.76 -32.98 1.16
C ASP A 158 35.63 -34.17 2.13
N PHE A 159 34.40 -34.43 2.59
CA PHE A 159 34.08 -35.53 3.49
C PHE A 159 33.19 -36.56 2.78
N PHE A 160 33.17 -37.79 3.27
CA PHE A 160 32.21 -38.79 2.81
C PHE A 160 30.81 -38.40 3.22
N GLU A 161 29.89 -38.29 2.24
CA GLU A 161 28.55 -37.76 2.45
C GLU A 161 27.66 -38.63 3.32
N ASP A 162 27.94 -39.92 3.41
CA ASP A 162 27.23 -40.96 4.16
C ASP A 162 27.79 -41.18 5.58
N ASP A 163 28.88 -40.51 5.97
CA ASP A 163 29.37 -40.57 7.34
C ASP A 163 28.45 -39.88 8.33
N GLU A 164 28.12 -40.55 9.44
CA GLU A 164 27.17 -40.08 10.46
C GLU A 164 27.60 -38.72 11.07
N ARG A 165 28.90 -38.48 11.22
CA ARG A 165 29.46 -37.22 11.74
C ARG A 165 29.19 -36.07 10.80
N TYR A 166 29.38 -36.31 9.49
CA TYR A 166 29.13 -35.30 8.49
C TYR A 166 27.65 -35.01 8.30
N ILE A 167 26.80 -36.05 8.31
CA ILE A 167 25.34 -35.89 8.29
C ILE A 167 24.87 -35.08 9.48
N ALA A 168 25.35 -35.38 10.69
CA ALA A 168 24.99 -34.66 11.90
C ALA A 168 25.42 -33.19 11.86
N LEU A 169 26.62 -32.88 11.31
CA LEU A 169 27.07 -31.51 11.08
C LEU A 169 26.12 -30.73 10.14
N LYS A 170 25.74 -31.34 9.01
CA LYS A 170 24.80 -30.71 8.08
C LYS A 170 23.46 -30.39 8.73
N GLU A 171 22.92 -31.32 9.51
CA GLU A 171 21.65 -31.11 10.24
C GLU A 171 21.77 -30.03 11.34
N PHE A 172 22.92 -29.99 12.05
CA PHE A 172 23.19 -28.90 13.01
C PHE A 172 23.20 -27.54 12.32
N ILE A 173 23.89 -27.41 11.20
CA ILE A 173 24.00 -26.15 10.46
C ILE A 173 22.63 -25.73 9.91
N LYS A 174 21.81 -26.65 9.39
CA LYS A 174 20.43 -26.36 8.97
C LYS A 174 19.56 -25.77 10.09
N LYS A 175 19.67 -26.36 11.30
CA LYS A 175 18.96 -25.84 12.48
C LYS A 175 19.47 -24.45 12.88
N ALA A 176 20.80 -24.27 12.89
CA ALA A 176 21.41 -23.00 13.17
C ALA A 176 20.97 -21.91 12.17
N LEU A 177 20.99 -22.22 10.86
CA LEU A 177 20.56 -21.33 9.81
C LEU A 177 19.07 -20.95 9.89
N THR A 178 18.23 -21.84 10.41
CA THR A 178 16.82 -21.51 10.70
C THR A 178 16.73 -20.43 11.77
N SER A 179 17.51 -20.52 12.84
CA SER A 179 17.57 -19.50 13.89
C SER A 179 18.16 -18.19 13.36
N VAL A 180 19.26 -18.27 12.60
CA VAL A 180 19.89 -17.13 11.93
C VAL A 180 18.89 -16.40 11.04
N ARG A 181 18.14 -17.12 10.23
CA ARG A 181 17.10 -16.56 9.36
C ARG A 181 16.05 -15.79 10.14
N ASN A 182 15.48 -16.41 11.18
CA ASN A 182 14.42 -15.79 11.97
C ASN A 182 14.90 -14.50 12.66
N ASP A 183 16.05 -14.54 13.27
CA ASP A 183 16.66 -13.37 13.94
C ASP A 183 17.03 -12.27 12.93
N TRP A 184 17.51 -12.66 11.75
CA TRP A 184 17.85 -11.73 10.68
C TRP A 184 16.59 -11.03 10.13
N GLU A 185 15.50 -11.78 9.86
CA GLU A 185 14.20 -11.25 9.42
C GLU A 185 13.63 -10.28 10.47
N GLU A 186 13.72 -10.62 11.76
CA GLU A 186 13.25 -9.75 12.85
C GLU A 186 14.10 -8.47 12.96
N THR A 187 15.42 -8.57 12.85
CA THR A 187 16.32 -7.42 12.87
C THR A 187 16.07 -6.49 11.68
N ARG A 188 15.85 -7.06 10.49
CA ARG A 188 15.50 -6.30 9.29
C ARG A 188 14.12 -5.66 9.39
N SER A 189 13.16 -6.35 9.97
CA SER A 189 11.80 -5.84 10.18
C SER A 189 11.82 -4.64 11.13
N THR A 190 12.58 -4.73 12.23
CA THR A 190 12.75 -3.60 13.16
C THR A 190 13.44 -2.41 12.47
N SER A 191 14.54 -2.67 11.75
CA SER A 191 15.23 -1.62 10.99
C SER A 191 14.35 -1.03 9.89
N GLY A 192 13.43 -1.82 9.31
CA GLY A 192 12.47 -1.36 8.32
C GLY A 192 11.46 -0.38 8.90
N VAL A 193 10.98 -0.66 10.12
CA VAL A 193 10.11 0.30 10.85
C VAL A 193 10.89 1.58 11.17
N ASP A 194 12.13 1.47 11.68
CA ASP A 194 12.94 2.65 11.99
C ASP A 194 13.18 3.53 10.77
N GLU A 195 13.40 2.93 9.61
CA GLU A 195 13.61 3.65 8.34
C GLU A 195 12.31 4.30 7.84
N ALA A 196 11.21 3.56 7.85
CA ALA A 196 9.89 4.04 7.43
C ALA A 196 9.38 5.16 8.34
N CYS A 197 9.59 5.04 9.67
CA CYS A 197 9.16 6.03 10.66
C CYS A 197 10.02 7.31 10.69
N LYS A 198 11.05 7.45 9.87
CA LYS A 198 11.70 8.74 9.62
C LYS A 198 10.73 9.74 8.98
N TYR A 199 9.73 9.26 8.29
CA TYR A 199 8.63 10.05 7.75
C TYR A 199 7.52 10.14 8.81
N VAL A 200 7.24 11.36 9.30
CA VAL A 200 6.32 11.62 10.42
C VAL A 200 4.96 10.98 10.18
N VAL A 201 4.41 11.13 8.98
CA VAL A 201 3.09 10.60 8.62
C VAL A 201 3.03 9.07 8.64
N VAL A 202 4.09 8.41 8.16
CA VAL A 202 4.20 6.94 8.23
C VAL A 202 4.34 6.48 9.69
N SER A 203 5.08 7.25 10.51
CA SER A 203 5.23 7.01 11.94
C SER A 203 3.88 7.09 12.66
N ASP A 204 3.09 8.14 12.40
CA ASP A 204 1.78 8.34 13.02
C ASP A 204 0.83 7.21 12.62
N TRP A 205 0.74 6.90 11.32
CA TRP A 205 -0.02 5.76 10.82
C TRP A 205 0.38 4.43 11.48
N TYR A 206 1.69 4.13 11.54
CA TYR A 206 2.18 2.90 12.15
C TYR A 206 1.85 2.81 13.64
N ASN A 207 1.88 3.95 14.35
CA ASN A 207 1.59 4.00 15.79
C ASN A 207 0.10 3.82 16.10
N GLU A 208 -0.80 4.16 15.18
CA GLU A 208 -2.24 3.90 15.30
C GLU A 208 -2.59 2.42 15.12
N LEU A 209 -1.76 1.66 14.43
CA LEU A 209 -1.98 0.22 14.21
C LEU A 209 -1.86 -0.57 15.52
N LYS A 210 -2.72 -1.58 15.69
CA LYS A 210 -2.77 -2.44 16.87
C LYS A 210 -2.73 -3.93 16.48
N GLY A 211 -2.33 -4.75 17.45
CA GLY A 211 -2.42 -6.21 17.33
C GLY A 211 -1.69 -6.77 16.10
N ASP A 212 -2.39 -7.57 15.32
CA ASP A 212 -1.82 -8.27 14.18
C ASP A 212 -1.57 -7.35 12.99
N ASP A 213 -2.37 -6.28 12.82
CA ASP A 213 -2.12 -5.27 11.79
C ASP A 213 -0.74 -4.64 11.94
N LYS A 214 -0.36 -4.28 13.18
CA LYS A 214 0.97 -3.72 13.46
C LYS A 214 2.10 -4.70 13.16
N LYS A 215 1.90 -5.99 13.44
CA LYS A 215 2.86 -7.05 13.11
C LYS A 215 3.01 -7.22 11.59
N SER A 216 1.90 -7.22 10.86
CA SER A 216 1.90 -7.33 9.40
C SER A 216 2.57 -6.13 8.73
N ALA A 217 2.31 -4.91 9.22
CA ALA A 217 3.00 -3.70 8.76
C ALA A 217 4.51 -3.75 9.05
N LYS A 218 4.93 -4.23 10.23
CA LYS A 218 6.34 -4.44 10.57
C LYS A 218 7.02 -5.39 9.59
N LYS A 219 6.38 -6.52 9.25
CA LYS A 219 6.90 -7.48 8.27
C LYS A 219 7.02 -6.86 6.88
N LEU A 220 6.00 -6.09 6.46
CA LEU A 220 6.02 -5.40 5.16
C LEU A 220 7.20 -4.43 5.06
N PHE A 221 7.39 -3.56 6.07
CA PHE A 221 8.50 -2.63 6.11
C PHE A 221 9.85 -3.34 6.15
N GLY A 222 9.93 -4.49 6.83
CA GLY A 222 11.12 -5.33 6.81
C GLY A 222 11.45 -5.85 5.42
N LYS A 223 10.46 -6.31 4.66
CA LYS A 223 10.66 -6.77 3.28
C LYS A 223 11.10 -5.64 2.35
N ILE A 224 10.48 -4.46 2.46
CA ILE A 224 10.90 -3.28 1.69
C ILE A 224 12.35 -2.90 2.03
N ASN A 225 12.72 -2.93 3.32
CA ASN A 225 14.06 -2.56 3.76
C ASN A 225 15.15 -3.57 3.34
N GLN A 226 14.78 -4.79 2.96
CA GLN A 226 15.70 -5.79 2.42
C GLN A 226 16.09 -5.50 0.96
N LEU A 227 15.32 -4.68 0.25
CA LEU A 227 15.61 -4.35 -1.14
C LEU A 227 16.85 -3.45 -1.24
N THR A 228 17.72 -3.79 -2.17
CA THR A 228 18.90 -2.99 -2.51
C THR A 228 18.51 -2.01 -3.60
N VAL A 229 17.87 -0.91 -3.21
CA VAL A 229 17.40 0.16 -4.10
C VAL A 229 17.89 1.51 -3.60
N GLU A 230 17.89 2.51 -4.46
CA GLU A 230 18.25 3.87 -4.10
C GLU A 230 17.29 4.45 -3.04
N LYS A 231 17.76 5.48 -2.31
CA LYS A 231 17.03 6.04 -1.17
C LYS A 231 15.66 6.60 -1.57
N ASP A 232 15.60 7.28 -2.71
CA ASP A 232 14.35 7.86 -3.21
C ASP A 232 13.36 6.79 -3.65
N GLU A 233 13.85 5.75 -4.33
CA GLU A 233 13.03 4.59 -4.70
C GLU A 233 12.50 3.85 -3.46
N LYS A 234 13.31 3.74 -2.41
CA LYS A 234 12.90 3.13 -1.13
C LYS A 234 11.80 3.95 -0.45
N LYS A 235 11.87 5.29 -0.53
CA LYS A 235 10.83 6.21 -0.04
C LYS A 235 9.49 5.93 -0.74
N GLU A 236 9.50 5.86 -2.07
CA GLU A 236 8.30 5.54 -2.85
C GLU A 236 7.74 4.15 -2.55
N LEU A 237 8.62 3.16 -2.32
CA LEU A 237 8.17 1.82 -1.91
C LEU A 237 7.52 1.80 -0.53
N PHE A 238 7.97 2.60 0.43
CA PHE A 238 7.28 2.74 1.73
C PHE A 238 5.92 3.40 1.56
N LYS A 239 5.82 4.47 0.77
CA LYS A 239 4.56 5.14 0.44
C LYS A 239 3.55 4.17 -0.17
N HIS A 240 3.91 3.52 -1.26
CA HIS A 240 3.05 2.55 -1.94
C HIS A 240 2.76 1.32 -1.07
N GLY A 241 3.69 0.95 -0.19
CA GLY A 241 3.51 -0.14 0.77
C GLY A 241 2.41 0.15 1.78
N VAL A 242 2.34 1.37 2.33
CA VAL A 242 1.25 1.82 3.21
C VAL A 242 -0.09 1.76 2.49
N LEU A 243 -0.14 2.24 1.24
CA LEU A 243 -1.35 2.24 0.43
C LEU A 243 -1.83 0.82 0.11
N ALA A 244 -0.91 -0.07 -0.29
CA ALA A 244 -1.20 -1.47 -0.52
C ALA A 244 -1.70 -2.14 0.77
N PHE A 245 -1.08 -1.86 1.92
CA PHE A 245 -1.48 -2.41 3.21
C PHE A 245 -2.94 -2.07 3.55
N GLU A 246 -3.32 -0.79 3.46
CA GLU A 246 -4.69 -0.37 3.75
C GLU A 246 -5.71 -0.97 2.78
N SER A 247 -5.36 -1.09 1.49
CA SER A 247 -6.21 -1.75 0.50
C SER A 247 -6.47 -3.23 0.87
N PHE A 248 -5.43 -3.98 1.25
CA PHE A 248 -5.58 -5.37 1.66
C PHE A 248 -6.28 -5.53 3.01
N LYS A 249 -6.11 -4.58 3.92
CA LYS A 249 -6.82 -4.52 5.19
C LYS A 249 -8.33 -4.35 4.97
N LEU A 250 -8.75 -3.44 4.10
CA LEU A 250 -10.15 -3.23 3.74
C LEU A 250 -10.80 -4.49 3.13
N LYS A 251 -10.02 -5.29 2.40
CA LYS A 251 -10.46 -6.56 1.81
C LYS A 251 -10.40 -7.75 2.77
N ASN A 252 -9.91 -7.57 4.00
CA ASN A 252 -9.59 -8.63 4.96
C ASN A 252 -8.57 -9.68 4.43
N GLU A 253 -7.65 -9.24 3.58
CA GLU A 253 -6.69 -10.10 2.87
C GLU A 253 -5.22 -9.84 3.26
N LEU A 254 -4.93 -9.22 4.41
CA LEU A 254 -3.56 -8.91 4.87
C LEU A 254 -2.63 -10.12 4.88
N SER A 255 -3.16 -11.33 5.11
CA SER A 255 -2.38 -12.56 5.03
C SER A 255 -1.76 -12.82 3.64
N GLN A 256 -2.29 -12.24 2.59
CA GLN A 256 -1.74 -12.34 1.24
C GLN A 256 -0.43 -11.53 1.11
N LEU A 257 -0.37 -10.34 1.72
CA LEU A 257 0.86 -9.53 1.78
C LEU A 257 2.01 -10.27 2.49
N GLU A 258 1.69 -11.07 3.50
CA GLU A 258 2.69 -11.85 4.23
C GLU A 258 3.29 -12.98 3.38
N LYS A 259 2.55 -13.52 2.41
CA LYS A 259 2.99 -14.62 1.54
C LYS A 259 3.93 -14.16 0.42
N ILE A 260 3.93 -12.86 0.09
CA ILE A 260 4.77 -12.33 -0.98
C ILE A 260 6.22 -12.35 -0.53
N SER A 261 7.11 -12.91 -1.35
CA SER A 261 8.54 -12.92 -1.06
C SER A 261 9.11 -11.49 -1.13
N ALA A 262 10.22 -11.24 -0.39
CA ALA A 262 10.89 -9.94 -0.45
C ALA A 262 11.38 -9.58 -1.88
N GLU A 263 11.71 -10.56 -2.70
CA GLU A 263 12.15 -10.36 -4.09
C GLU A 263 11.03 -9.82 -4.99
N ASN A 264 9.79 -10.22 -4.72
CA ASN A 264 8.62 -9.83 -5.52
C ASN A 264 7.86 -8.65 -4.91
N ILE A 265 8.22 -8.19 -3.71
CA ILE A 265 7.46 -7.19 -2.98
C ILE A 265 7.43 -5.84 -3.70
N ALA A 266 8.53 -5.43 -4.34
CA ALA A 266 8.61 -4.16 -5.07
C ALA A 266 7.63 -4.14 -6.26
N ALA A 267 7.68 -5.16 -7.12
CA ALA A 267 6.78 -5.28 -8.26
C ALA A 267 5.32 -5.40 -7.81
N PHE A 268 5.08 -6.12 -6.71
CA PHE A 268 3.73 -6.25 -6.15
C PHE A 268 3.20 -4.91 -5.61
N ILE A 269 4.00 -4.19 -4.82
CA ILE A 269 3.63 -2.87 -4.27
C ILE A 269 3.38 -1.88 -5.41
N GLU A 270 4.19 -1.91 -6.47
CA GLU A 270 4.00 -1.06 -7.63
C GLU A 270 2.67 -1.33 -8.34
N VAL A 271 2.30 -2.59 -8.50
CA VAL A 271 1.02 -2.99 -9.11
C VAL A 271 -0.17 -2.69 -8.19
N ALA A 272 -0.10 -3.08 -6.92
CA ALA A 272 -1.17 -2.85 -5.95
C ALA A 272 -1.36 -1.35 -5.65
N GLY A 273 -0.26 -0.60 -5.58
CA GLY A 273 -0.30 0.85 -5.42
C GLY A 273 -0.93 1.57 -6.62
N ARG A 274 -0.79 1.05 -7.82
CA ARG A 274 -1.39 1.67 -9.02
C ARG A 274 -2.86 1.36 -9.23
N LEU A 275 -3.29 0.13 -9.06
CA LEU A 275 -4.66 -0.30 -9.40
C LEU A 275 -5.68 0.08 -8.33
N ASP A 276 -5.43 -0.25 -7.06
CA ASP A 276 -6.40 -0.01 -5.98
C ASP A 276 -6.37 1.44 -5.48
N ASN A 277 -5.22 2.13 -5.60
CA ASN A 277 -5.11 3.52 -5.18
C ASN A 277 -5.66 4.52 -6.18
N ILE A 278 -5.53 4.26 -7.48
CA ILE A 278 -6.17 5.12 -8.48
C ILE A 278 -7.66 5.14 -8.20
N GLU A 279 -8.28 3.99 -7.95
CA GLU A 279 -9.71 3.89 -7.70
C GLU A 279 -10.11 4.57 -6.37
N ALA A 280 -9.42 4.31 -5.27
CA ALA A 280 -9.68 4.92 -3.96
C ALA A 280 -9.35 6.43 -3.95
N THR A 281 -8.23 6.85 -4.55
CA THR A 281 -7.85 8.25 -4.64
C THR A 281 -8.76 9.03 -5.59
N MET A 282 -9.11 8.46 -6.74
CA MET A 282 -10.08 9.07 -7.65
C MET A 282 -11.47 9.18 -7.00
N TYR A 283 -11.90 8.15 -6.27
CA TYR A 283 -13.18 8.20 -5.57
C TYR A 283 -13.16 9.25 -4.44
N TYR A 284 -12.07 9.35 -3.69
CA TYR A 284 -11.89 10.40 -2.69
C TYR A 284 -11.88 11.80 -3.32
N GLN A 285 -11.17 12.00 -4.42
CA GLN A 285 -11.16 13.28 -5.16
C GLN A 285 -12.57 13.60 -5.67
N ILE A 286 -13.26 12.61 -6.25
CA ILE A 286 -14.67 12.78 -6.68
C ILE A 286 -15.55 13.23 -5.51
N VAL A 287 -15.41 12.61 -4.34
CA VAL A 287 -16.19 12.99 -3.14
C VAL A 287 -15.86 14.41 -2.69
N GLN A 288 -14.57 14.79 -2.65
CA GLN A 288 -14.14 16.15 -2.30
C GLN A 288 -14.67 17.20 -3.29
N GLU A 289 -14.56 16.93 -4.59
CA GLU A 289 -15.11 17.80 -5.63
C GLU A 289 -16.63 17.94 -5.50
N ARG A 290 -17.34 16.86 -5.21
CA ARG A 290 -18.80 16.87 -5.01
C ARG A 290 -19.20 17.67 -3.78
N LEU A 291 -18.49 17.54 -2.67
CA LEU A 291 -18.73 18.36 -1.47
C LEU A 291 -18.46 19.86 -1.74
N ALA A 292 -17.43 20.18 -2.50
CA ALA A 292 -17.16 21.55 -2.92
C ALA A 292 -18.28 22.10 -3.81
N VAL A 293 -18.82 21.27 -4.73
CA VAL A 293 -19.98 21.63 -5.56
C VAL A 293 -21.23 21.85 -4.72
N ILE A 294 -21.52 20.99 -3.74
CA ILE A 294 -22.65 21.15 -2.81
C ILE A 294 -22.51 22.44 -2.03
N LYS A 295 -21.32 22.72 -1.46
CA LYS A 295 -21.06 23.93 -0.72
C LYS A 295 -21.25 25.18 -1.58
N LYS A 296 -20.71 25.19 -2.78
CA LYS A 296 -20.90 26.28 -3.74
C LYS A 296 -22.38 26.51 -4.08
N MET A 297 -23.15 25.43 -4.23
CA MET A 297 -24.60 25.54 -4.46
C MET A 297 -25.33 26.14 -3.25
N GLN A 298 -24.93 25.74 -2.01
CA GLN A 298 -25.45 26.35 -0.77
C GLN A 298 -25.22 27.86 -0.74
N ASP A 299 -23.98 28.28 -1.03
CA ASP A 299 -23.60 29.71 -1.06
C ASP A 299 -24.43 30.47 -2.09
N VAL A 300 -24.55 29.97 -3.32
CA VAL A 300 -25.30 30.58 -4.42
C VAL A 300 -26.79 30.71 -4.10
N VAL A 301 -27.38 29.71 -3.46
CA VAL A 301 -28.79 29.74 -3.05
C VAL A 301 -29.01 30.70 -1.87
N SER A 302 -28.11 30.68 -0.88
CA SER A 302 -28.20 31.51 0.34
C SER A 302 -28.00 32.99 0.08
N ASP A 303 -27.06 33.32 -0.82
CA ASP A 303 -26.73 34.71 -1.17
C ASP A 303 -27.78 35.39 -2.06
N GLY A 304 -28.89 34.70 -2.37
CA GLY A 304 -29.96 35.21 -3.24
C GLY A 304 -29.46 35.50 -4.67
N SER A 305 -28.50 34.75 -5.15
CA SER A 305 -27.93 34.89 -6.49
C SER A 305 -28.98 34.82 -7.59
N LEU A 306 -28.66 35.41 -8.75
CA LEU A 306 -29.55 35.33 -9.91
C LEU A 306 -29.85 33.91 -10.33
N GLU A 307 -31.05 33.64 -10.79
CA GLU A 307 -31.54 32.36 -11.26
C GLU A 307 -30.61 31.72 -12.30
N LYS A 308 -30.00 32.57 -13.15
CA LYS A 308 -28.99 32.13 -14.13
C LYS A 308 -27.74 31.50 -13.50
N VAL A 309 -27.28 32.02 -12.36
CA VAL A 309 -26.10 31.46 -11.68
C VAL A 309 -26.40 30.07 -11.12
N ILE A 310 -27.59 29.92 -10.54
CA ILE A 310 -28.13 28.62 -10.07
C ILE A 310 -28.24 27.63 -11.24
N GLN A 311 -28.80 28.11 -12.36
CA GLN A 311 -29.00 27.34 -13.58
C GLN A 311 -27.65 26.85 -14.17
N ASP A 312 -26.68 27.74 -14.30
CA ASP A 312 -25.33 27.42 -14.82
C ASP A 312 -24.61 26.41 -13.92
N HIS A 313 -24.78 26.52 -12.60
CA HIS A 313 -24.19 25.60 -11.65
C HIS A 313 -24.86 24.22 -11.70
N LEU A 314 -26.19 24.20 -11.70
CA LEU A 314 -26.98 22.96 -11.70
C LEU A 314 -26.84 22.20 -13.04
N SER A 315 -26.81 22.91 -14.17
CA SER A 315 -26.66 22.28 -15.50
C SER A 315 -25.36 21.48 -15.65
N LYS A 316 -24.31 21.89 -14.94
CA LYS A 316 -23.03 21.17 -14.90
C LYS A 316 -23.00 20.05 -13.88
N ASN A 317 -23.94 20.05 -12.93
CA ASN A 317 -23.94 19.15 -11.76
C ASN A 317 -25.34 18.53 -11.53
N LEU A 318 -25.93 17.96 -12.56
CA LEU A 318 -27.29 17.38 -12.49
C LEU A 318 -27.40 16.21 -11.51
N TRP A 319 -26.27 15.58 -11.15
CA TRP A 319 -26.23 14.57 -10.11
C TRP A 319 -26.70 15.07 -8.72
N LEU A 320 -26.73 16.40 -8.50
CA LEU A 320 -27.32 16.99 -7.31
C LEU A 320 -28.83 16.65 -7.19
N LEU A 321 -29.53 16.55 -8.30
CA LEU A 321 -30.94 16.18 -8.34
C LEU A 321 -31.17 14.67 -8.12
N ASP A 322 -30.28 13.86 -8.64
CA ASP A 322 -30.31 12.41 -8.51
C ASP A 322 -28.91 11.84 -8.87
N PRO A 323 -28.25 11.11 -7.95
CA PRO A 323 -26.92 10.56 -8.20
C PRO A 323 -26.80 9.69 -9.46
N SER A 324 -27.92 9.10 -9.91
CA SER A 324 -27.95 8.28 -11.13
C SER A 324 -27.78 9.09 -12.43
N TRP A 325 -27.81 10.41 -12.36
CA TRP A 325 -27.77 11.31 -13.52
C TRP A 325 -26.36 11.77 -13.88
N ASP A 326 -25.36 11.17 -13.32
CA ASP A 326 -23.95 11.47 -13.59
C ASP A 326 -23.49 11.00 -14.99
N ARG A 327 -24.25 10.10 -15.61
CA ARG A 327 -23.97 9.54 -16.94
C ARG A 327 -25.07 9.88 -17.91
N SER A 328 -24.89 10.93 -18.69
CA SER A 328 -25.80 11.25 -19.78
C SER A 328 -25.22 10.92 -21.13
N THR A 329 -26.10 10.63 -22.08
CA THR A 329 -25.73 10.49 -23.49
C THR A 329 -25.66 11.84 -24.22
N GLU A 330 -26.23 12.89 -23.63
CA GLU A 330 -26.29 14.25 -24.22
C GLU A 330 -25.94 15.29 -23.13
N LEU A 331 -25.31 16.38 -23.56
CA LEU A 331 -25.07 17.51 -22.65
C LEU A 331 -26.39 18.23 -22.33
N PRO A 332 -26.56 18.77 -21.11
CA PRO A 332 -27.73 19.55 -20.74
C PRO A 332 -27.85 20.79 -21.65
N VAL A 333 -29.03 21.09 -22.08
CA VAL A 333 -29.33 22.29 -22.86
C VAL A 333 -30.00 23.32 -21.96
N VAL A 334 -29.46 24.53 -21.95
CA VAL A 334 -29.86 25.63 -21.07
C VAL A 334 -30.55 26.71 -21.86
N GLU A 335 -31.58 27.34 -21.28
CA GLU A 335 -32.36 28.47 -21.84
C GLU A 335 -32.80 28.27 -23.29
N GLN A 336 -33.37 27.12 -23.60
CA GLN A 336 -33.80 26.84 -24.95
C GLN A 336 -35.32 26.97 -25.11
N ALA A 337 -35.75 27.70 -26.13
CA ALA A 337 -37.17 27.72 -26.53
C ALA A 337 -37.55 26.42 -27.27
N PHE A 338 -38.72 25.92 -27.02
CA PHE A 338 -39.26 24.75 -27.72
C PHE A 338 -39.17 24.91 -29.24
N LYS A 339 -39.42 26.11 -29.78
CA LYS A 339 -39.30 26.44 -31.19
C LYS A 339 -37.91 26.15 -31.78
N THR A 340 -36.87 26.41 -31.01
CA THR A 340 -35.51 26.20 -31.48
C THR A 340 -35.15 24.73 -31.54
N GLN A 341 -35.63 23.97 -30.59
CA GLN A 341 -35.25 22.57 -30.42
C GLN A 341 -36.06 21.63 -31.34
N PHE A 342 -37.31 21.95 -31.56
CA PHE A 342 -38.22 21.09 -32.32
C PHE A 342 -38.64 21.75 -33.65
N LYS A 343 -37.72 22.51 -34.29
CA LYS A 343 -37.95 23.24 -35.54
C LYS A 343 -38.49 22.38 -36.68
N THR A 344 -38.15 21.09 -36.66
CA THR A 344 -38.58 20.13 -37.70
C THR A 344 -39.86 19.38 -37.36
N ILE A 345 -40.38 19.55 -36.14
CA ILE A 345 -41.55 18.80 -35.68
C ILE A 345 -42.81 19.70 -35.75
N ASN A 346 -43.72 19.37 -36.64
CA ASN A 346 -44.99 20.07 -36.74
C ASN A 346 -45.99 19.40 -35.74
N ALA A 347 -45.90 19.76 -34.48
CA ALA A 347 -46.73 19.20 -33.39
C ALA A 347 -48.00 20.00 -33.11
N GLY A 348 -48.37 20.99 -33.92
CA GLY A 348 -49.53 21.83 -33.69
C GLY A 348 -49.44 22.67 -32.39
N LEU A 349 -48.25 23.19 -32.08
CA LEU A 349 -48.01 23.99 -30.90
C LEU A 349 -48.61 25.38 -31.05
N SER A 350 -49.20 25.93 -29.99
CA SER A 350 -49.62 27.33 -29.92
C SER A 350 -48.40 28.27 -29.90
N LYS A 351 -48.60 29.56 -30.20
CA LYS A 351 -47.53 30.56 -30.13
C LYS A 351 -46.93 30.65 -28.71
N GLU A 352 -47.76 30.54 -27.69
CA GLU A 352 -47.32 30.56 -26.28
C GLU A 352 -46.50 29.33 -25.89
N GLU A 353 -46.83 28.16 -26.42
CA GLU A 353 -46.05 26.91 -26.24
C GLU A 353 -44.70 26.97 -27.00
N LEU A 354 -44.68 27.55 -28.19
CA LEU A 354 -43.49 27.71 -29.00
C LEU A 354 -42.46 28.68 -28.39
N ASP A 355 -42.96 29.72 -27.74
CA ASP A 355 -42.13 30.77 -27.11
C ASP A 355 -41.75 30.43 -25.66
N ALA A 356 -42.29 29.34 -25.09
CA ALA A 356 -41.92 28.85 -23.77
C ALA A 356 -40.44 28.46 -23.74
N ARG A 357 -39.72 28.99 -22.75
CA ARG A 357 -38.31 28.68 -22.53
C ARG A 357 -38.17 27.72 -21.38
N LEU A 358 -37.31 26.75 -21.55
CA LEU A 358 -36.92 25.79 -20.55
C LEU A 358 -35.62 26.26 -19.89
N ASP A 359 -35.55 26.23 -18.56
CA ASP A 359 -34.31 26.57 -17.87
C ASP A 359 -33.26 25.53 -18.15
N ILE A 360 -33.52 24.27 -17.90
CA ILE A 360 -32.64 23.17 -18.25
C ILE A 360 -33.44 22.02 -18.85
N ARG A 361 -32.94 21.46 -19.96
CA ARG A 361 -33.38 20.22 -20.50
C ARG A 361 -32.28 19.19 -20.56
N TYR A 362 -32.60 17.95 -20.20
CA TYR A 362 -31.68 16.85 -20.15
C TYR A 362 -32.37 15.54 -20.60
N LYS A 363 -31.62 14.71 -21.33
CA LYS A 363 -32.09 13.38 -21.73
C LYS A 363 -31.24 12.31 -21.05
N LYS A 364 -31.89 11.43 -20.29
CA LYS A 364 -31.22 10.29 -19.65
C LYS A 364 -30.85 9.20 -20.65
N ALA A 365 -29.88 8.36 -20.29
CA ALA A 365 -29.52 7.16 -21.03
C ALA A 365 -30.73 6.19 -21.23
N SER A 366 -31.75 6.28 -20.38
CA SER A 366 -33.02 5.53 -20.50
C SER A 366 -34.05 6.18 -21.44
N ASN A 367 -33.67 7.14 -22.28
CA ASN A 367 -34.53 7.94 -23.15
C ASN A 367 -35.60 8.77 -22.42
N LYS A 368 -35.51 8.96 -21.12
CA LYS A 368 -36.43 9.81 -20.36
C LYS A 368 -35.95 11.28 -20.44
N HIS A 369 -36.87 12.16 -20.91
CA HIS A 369 -36.60 13.60 -20.92
C HIS A 369 -36.90 14.21 -19.57
N LEU A 370 -35.99 15.11 -19.13
CA LEU A 370 -36.13 15.90 -17.92
C LEU A 370 -36.24 17.38 -18.31
N ILE A 371 -37.22 18.04 -17.77
CA ILE A 371 -37.42 19.48 -17.89
C ILE A 371 -37.33 20.03 -16.49
N ILE A 372 -36.38 20.94 -16.25
CA ILE A 372 -36.12 21.51 -14.94
C ILE A 372 -36.45 22.99 -15.02
N GLU A 373 -37.36 23.44 -14.20
CA GLU A 373 -37.72 24.83 -13.98
C GLU A 373 -37.13 25.28 -12.65
N LEU A 374 -36.39 26.36 -12.67
CA LEU A 374 -35.74 26.92 -11.51
C LEU A 374 -36.43 28.19 -11.06
N LYS A 375 -36.44 28.42 -9.75
CA LYS A 375 -36.80 29.70 -9.18
C LYS A 375 -35.72 30.17 -8.25
N LYS A 376 -35.48 31.48 -8.20
CA LYS A 376 -34.50 32.08 -7.32
C LYS A 376 -34.72 31.63 -5.87
N GLY A 377 -33.62 31.44 -5.12
CA GLY A 377 -33.65 30.87 -3.78
C GLY A 377 -34.51 31.66 -2.79
N ASP A 378 -34.56 32.98 -2.91
CA ASP A 378 -35.34 33.88 -2.06
C ASP A 378 -36.75 34.20 -2.60
N ARG A 379 -37.11 33.72 -3.81
CA ARG A 379 -38.39 34.02 -4.46
C ARG A 379 -39.51 33.12 -3.92
N THR A 380 -40.60 33.76 -3.51
CA THR A 380 -41.89 33.10 -3.25
C THR A 380 -42.70 33.00 -4.54
N VAL A 381 -43.19 31.84 -4.90
CA VAL A 381 -43.97 31.56 -6.11
C VAL A 381 -45.41 31.19 -5.70
N LYS A 382 -46.38 31.72 -6.43
CA LYS A 382 -47.79 31.38 -6.19
C LYS A 382 -48.14 30.03 -6.82
N SER A 383 -48.95 29.25 -6.13
CA SER A 383 -49.43 27.95 -6.60
C SER A 383 -50.07 28.00 -8.00
N GLN A 384 -50.84 29.05 -8.31
CA GLN A 384 -51.43 29.28 -9.62
C GLN A 384 -50.42 29.57 -10.72
N GLU A 385 -49.38 30.36 -10.43
CA GLU A 385 -48.30 30.72 -11.36
C GLU A 385 -47.56 29.47 -11.81
N ILE A 386 -47.10 28.65 -10.86
CA ILE A 386 -46.32 27.45 -11.16
C ILE A 386 -47.15 26.39 -11.89
N THR A 387 -48.41 26.24 -11.51
CA THR A 387 -49.33 25.29 -12.18
C THR A 387 -49.52 25.67 -13.64
N ALA A 388 -49.76 26.95 -13.93
CA ALA A 388 -49.92 27.44 -15.30
C ALA A 388 -48.65 27.26 -16.15
N GLN A 389 -47.50 27.51 -15.56
CA GLN A 389 -46.20 27.35 -16.22
C GLN A 389 -45.92 25.88 -16.53
N VAL A 390 -46.07 24.99 -15.55
CA VAL A 390 -45.88 23.55 -15.71
C VAL A 390 -46.84 22.97 -16.73
N TYR A 391 -48.12 23.42 -16.74
CA TYR A 391 -49.10 22.99 -17.74
C TYR A 391 -48.65 23.30 -19.17
N LYS A 392 -48.06 24.47 -19.43
CA LYS A 392 -47.52 24.81 -20.74
C LYS A 392 -46.40 23.83 -21.17
N TYR A 393 -45.49 23.52 -20.28
CA TYR A 393 -44.40 22.57 -20.56
C TYR A 393 -44.96 21.16 -20.81
N PHE A 394 -45.89 20.72 -19.97
CA PHE A 394 -46.54 19.42 -20.11
C PHE A 394 -47.27 19.31 -21.43
N SER A 395 -48.10 20.29 -21.79
CA SER A 395 -48.89 20.30 -23.03
C SER A 395 -47.98 20.27 -24.26
N ALA A 396 -46.97 21.16 -24.30
CA ALA A 396 -46.03 21.22 -25.40
C ALA A 396 -45.25 19.91 -25.55
N THR A 397 -44.69 19.39 -24.45
CA THR A 397 -43.90 18.16 -24.48
C THR A 397 -44.74 16.96 -24.88
N LYS A 398 -45.96 16.83 -24.34
CA LYS A 398 -46.87 15.76 -24.69
C LYS A 398 -47.23 15.75 -26.19
N LYS A 399 -47.49 16.92 -26.78
CA LYS A 399 -47.73 17.05 -28.23
C LYS A 399 -46.55 16.60 -29.05
N ILE A 400 -45.35 17.01 -28.64
CA ILE A 400 -44.09 16.64 -29.32
C ILE A 400 -43.86 15.13 -29.24
N MET A 401 -43.95 14.55 -28.02
CA MET A 401 -43.74 13.10 -27.84
C MET A 401 -44.76 12.25 -28.63
N ALA A 402 -45.97 12.75 -28.84
CA ALA A 402 -46.97 12.08 -29.66
C ALA A 402 -46.65 12.07 -31.16
N THR A 403 -45.73 12.89 -31.63
CA THR A 403 -45.27 12.89 -33.04
C THR A 403 -44.07 11.97 -33.31
N LEU A 404 -43.49 11.40 -32.26
CA LEU A 404 -42.39 10.44 -32.37
C LEU A 404 -42.93 9.03 -32.66
N ASP A 405 -42.24 8.25 -33.48
CA ASP A 405 -42.56 6.86 -33.77
C ASP A 405 -42.66 6.00 -32.52
N GLN A 406 -41.80 6.32 -31.53
CA GLN A 406 -41.82 5.75 -30.19
C GLN A 406 -41.89 6.89 -29.17
N PRO A 407 -43.04 7.10 -28.48
CA PRO A 407 -43.19 8.11 -27.45
C PRO A 407 -42.21 7.89 -26.30
N GLU A 408 -41.37 8.88 -26.03
CA GLU A 408 -40.41 8.83 -24.93
C GLU A 408 -41.01 9.40 -23.63
N PRO A 409 -40.74 8.81 -22.47
CA PRO A 409 -41.24 9.33 -21.19
C PRO A 409 -40.57 10.68 -20.85
N PHE A 410 -41.31 11.54 -20.15
CA PHE A 410 -40.76 12.79 -19.64
C PHE A 410 -41.18 13.07 -18.21
N GLU A 411 -40.42 13.89 -17.53
CA GLU A 411 -40.67 14.37 -16.18
C GLU A 411 -40.30 15.86 -16.10
N ILE A 412 -41.11 16.60 -15.36
CA ILE A 412 -40.84 18.02 -15.05
C ILE A 412 -40.46 18.11 -13.58
N ILE A 413 -39.42 18.87 -13.27
CA ILE A 413 -38.96 19.15 -11.91
C ILE A 413 -39.00 20.66 -11.72
N VAL A 414 -39.63 21.10 -10.66
CA VAL A 414 -39.66 22.49 -10.24
C VAL A 414 -38.78 22.62 -8.97
N LEU A 415 -37.76 23.44 -9.02
CA LEU A 415 -36.91 23.75 -7.88
C LEU A 415 -37.21 25.09 -7.28
N LEU A 416 -37.52 25.10 -5.99
CA LEU A 416 -37.95 26.25 -5.22
C LEU A 416 -37.03 26.48 -4.02
N GLY A 417 -36.80 27.76 -3.67
CA GLY A 417 -36.09 28.11 -2.43
C GLY A 417 -37.04 28.31 -1.24
N ARG A 418 -38.27 28.60 -1.49
CA ARG A 418 -39.32 28.80 -0.45
C ARG A 418 -40.57 28.03 -0.78
N HIS A 419 -41.35 27.72 0.27
CA HIS A 419 -42.65 27.10 0.08
C HIS A 419 -43.57 27.96 -0.82
N LEU A 420 -44.42 27.27 -1.59
CA LEU A 420 -45.40 27.95 -2.41
C LEU A 420 -46.29 28.86 -1.55
N ASP A 421 -46.71 29.97 -2.13
CA ASP A 421 -47.57 30.98 -1.51
C ASP A 421 -46.96 31.64 -0.25
N GLY A 422 -45.79 31.26 0.25
CA GLY A 422 -45.04 31.89 1.33
C GLY A 422 -45.83 32.09 2.61
N GLU A 423 -46.03 33.35 3.02
CA GLU A 423 -46.82 33.71 4.22
C GLU A 423 -48.30 33.35 4.07
N ASN A 424 -48.80 33.21 2.85
CA ASN A 424 -50.19 32.77 2.55
C ASN A 424 -50.26 31.23 2.30
N TYR A 425 -49.32 30.49 2.87
CA TYR A 425 -49.27 29.03 2.78
C TYR A 425 -50.54 28.43 3.41
N ASP A 426 -51.20 27.57 2.64
CA ASP A 426 -52.33 26.76 3.08
C ASP A 426 -52.09 25.31 2.66
N GLU A 427 -52.17 24.39 3.60
CA GLU A 427 -51.84 22.97 3.38
C GLU A 427 -52.80 22.33 2.36
N ASP A 428 -54.07 22.66 2.41
CA ASP A 428 -55.06 22.06 1.48
C ASP A 428 -54.81 22.56 0.04
N VAL A 429 -54.50 23.83 -0.12
CA VAL A 429 -54.13 24.44 -1.41
C VAL A 429 -52.81 23.86 -1.91
N TYR A 430 -51.83 23.67 -1.02
CA TYR A 430 -50.57 23.04 -1.38
C TYR A 430 -50.76 21.60 -1.85
N GLN A 431 -51.51 20.79 -1.13
CA GLN A 431 -51.79 19.39 -1.53
C GLN A 431 -52.59 19.30 -2.84
N ALA A 432 -53.57 20.16 -3.04
CA ALA A 432 -54.29 20.26 -4.29
C ALA A 432 -53.36 20.62 -5.47
N THR A 433 -52.44 21.59 -5.25
CA THR A 433 -51.42 21.99 -6.24
C THR A 433 -50.48 20.85 -6.55
N LYS A 434 -49.99 20.16 -5.54
CA LYS A 434 -49.05 19.02 -5.66
C LYS A 434 -49.72 17.88 -6.45
N ASN A 435 -51.00 17.59 -6.21
CA ASN A 435 -51.73 16.59 -6.94
C ASN A 435 -51.96 16.99 -8.41
N ALA A 436 -52.27 18.26 -8.68
CA ALA A 436 -52.39 18.76 -10.04
C ALA A 436 -51.04 18.67 -10.79
N LEU A 437 -49.96 19.06 -10.18
CA LEU A 437 -48.61 18.97 -10.75
C LEU A 437 -48.18 17.53 -11.02
N LYS A 438 -48.54 16.60 -10.13
CA LYS A 438 -48.30 15.16 -10.34
C LYS A 438 -49.00 14.62 -11.57
N ALA A 439 -50.25 15.10 -11.85
CA ALA A 439 -50.96 14.76 -13.07
C ALA A 439 -50.27 15.28 -14.34
N TYR A 440 -49.47 16.32 -14.23
CA TYR A 440 -48.63 16.88 -15.30
C TYR A 440 -47.21 16.30 -15.32
N HIS A 441 -46.96 15.14 -14.71
CA HIS A 441 -45.66 14.51 -14.58
C HIS A 441 -44.61 15.41 -13.91
N CYS A 442 -45.05 16.28 -13.00
CA CYS A 442 -44.23 17.24 -12.33
C CYS A 442 -44.08 16.92 -10.83
N ARG A 443 -42.85 17.10 -10.30
CA ARG A 443 -42.59 17.12 -8.86
C ARG A 443 -41.93 18.43 -8.45
N ILE A 444 -42.27 18.86 -7.25
CA ILE A 444 -41.59 19.98 -6.60
C ILE A 444 -40.45 19.44 -5.75
N MET A 445 -39.31 20.12 -5.76
CA MET A 445 -38.17 19.92 -4.89
C MET A 445 -37.73 21.26 -4.29
N TYR A 446 -37.24 21.22 -3.06
CA TYR A 446 -36.71 22.40 -2.41
C TYR A 446 -35.18 22.34 -2.36
N TYR A 447 -34.48 23.49 -2.50
CA TYR A 447 -33.03 23.52 -2.52
C TYR A 447 -32.42 23.00 -1.22
N ASP A 448 -33.00 23.31 -0.07
CA ASP A 448 -32.54 22.83 1.23
C ASP A 448 -32.62 21.30 1.37
N GLU A 449 -33.74 20.70 0.93
CA GLU A 449 -33.93 19.27 0.92
C GLU A 449 -32.95 18.59 -0.06
N LEU A 450 -32.80 19.13 -1.26
CA LEU A 450 -31.86 18.66 -2.27
C LEU A 450 -30.42 18.67 -1.75
N LEU A 451 -29.99 19.78 -1.18
CA LEU A 451 -28.63 19.96 -0.66
C LEU A 451 -28.37 19.06 0.54
N LYS A 452 -29.35 18.92 1.45
CA LYS A 452 -29.23 18.04 2.60
C LYS A 452 -29.11 16.57 2.17
N ASN A 453 -29.93 16.14 1.21
CA ASN A 453 -29.85 14.76 0.69
C ASN A 453 -28.50 14.49 0.01
N ALA A 454 -28.03 15.42 -0.83
CA ALA A 454 -26.72 15.29 -1.47
C ALA A 454 -25.57 15.28 -0.45
N GLN A 455 -25.64 16.11 0.58
CA GLN A 455 -24.62 16.17 1.62
C GLN A 455 -24.55 14.89 2.45
N ASN A 456 -25.71 14.37 2.88
CA ASN A 456 -25.78 13.15 3.67
C ASN A 456 -25.15 11.95 2.93
N LEU A 457 -25.43 11.82 1.63
CA LEU A 457 -24.90 10.72 0.82
C LEU A 457 -23.36 10.65 0.84
N TYR A 458 -22.68 11.80 0.84
CA TYR A 458 -21.22 11.86 0.83
C TYR A 458 -20.61 11.96 2.22
N SER A 459 -21.32 12.54 3.20
CA SER A 459 -20.88 12.60 4.60
C SER A 459 -20.81 11.22 5.23
N ASP A 460 -21.79 10.38 4.99
CA ASP A 460 -21.80 8.99 5.48
C ASP A 460 -20.61 8.20 4.92
N PHE A 461 -20.30 8.41 3.64
CA PHE A 461 -19.12 7.81 3.03
C PHE A 461 -17.81 8.28 3.70
N LEU A 462 -17.64 9.58 3.95
CA LEU A 462 -16.45 10.13 4.60
C LEU A 462 -16.35 9.67 6.06
N GLU A 463 -17.47 9.53 6.76
CA GLU A 463 -17.48 9.06 8.14
C GLU A 463 -17.10 7.58 8.26
N GLN A 464 -17.57 6.75 7.35
CA GLN A 464 -17.19 5.34 7.27
C GLN A 464 -15.74 5.14 6.84
N ASN A 465 -15.16 6.10 6.12
CA ASN A 465 -13.82 6.04 5.56
C ASN A 465 -12.89 7.13 6.12
N LYS A 466 -12.97 7.43 7.43
CA LYS A 466 -12.07 8.39 8.11
C LYS A 466 -10.59 8.10 7.86
N ASN A 467 -10.23 6.82 7.68
CA ASN A 467 -8.88 6.39 7.34
C ASN A 467 -8.40 6.89 5.97
N LEU A 468 -9.31 7.18 5.03
CA LEU A 468 -8.93 7.74 3.71
C LEU A 468 -8.41 9.17 3.82
N SER A 469 -8.85 9.96 4.80
CA SER A 469 -8.31 11.30 5.04
C SER A 469 -6.87 11.25 5.55
N THR A 470 -6.56 10.28 6.41
CA THR A 470 -5.19 10.02 6.89
C THR A 470 -4.30 9.57 5.74
N LEU A 471 -4.79 8.69 4.86
CA LEU A 471 -4.09 8.26 3.66
C LEU A 471 -3.81 9.42 2.69
N SER A 472 -4.77 10.31 2.48
CA SER A 472 -4.57 11.50 1.63
C SER A 472 -3.50 12.44 2.19
N ASN A 473 -3.46 12.62 3.51
CA ASN A 473 -2.42 13.41 4.16
C ASN A 473 -1.05 12.75 4.00
N ILE A 474 -0.96 11.41 4.15
CA ILE A 474 0.26 10.64 3.90
C ILE A 474 0.77 10.85 2.48
N ILE A 475 -0.12 10.79 1.48
CA ILE A 475 0.24 11.01 0.07
C ILE A 475 0.77 12.44 -0.13
N ASN A 476 0.03 13.44 0.34
CA ASN A 476 0.37 14.85 0.12
C ASN A 476 1.67 15.26 0.82
N GLU A 477 1.93 14.79 2.04
CA GLU A 477 3.17 15.11 2.75
C GLU A 477 4.39 14.37 2.16
N LEU A 478 4.20 13.17 1.60
CA LEU A 478 5.27 12.46 0.90
C LEU A 478 5.58 13.05 -0.49
N GLU A 479 4.69 13.87 -1.06
CA GLU A 479 4.90 14.57 -2.33
C GLU A 479 5.59 15.95 -2.13
N LEU A 480 5.53 16.52 -0.91
CA LEU A 480 6.08 17.86 -0.62
C LEU A 480 7.55 17.83 -0.16
N ASP A 481 8.14 16.67 0.16
CA ASP A 481 9.55 16.46 0.53
C ASP A 481 10.36 15.80 -0.62
#